data_0b44e7ba119fd3713d5565fd22f60144
#
_entry.id   0b44e7ba119fd3713d5565fd22f60144
#
_cell.length_a   1.000
_cell.length_b   1.000
_cell.length_c   1.000
_cell.angle_alpha   90.00
_cell.angle_beta   90.00
_cell.angle_gamma   90.00
#
_symmetry.space_group_name_H-M   'P 1'
#
loop_
_entity.id
_entity.type
_entity.pdbx_description
1 polymer ?
#
loop_
_entity_poly.entity_id
_entity_poly.type
_entity_poly.pdbx_seq_one_letter_code
_entity_poly.pdbx_strand_id
1 'polypeptide(L)'
;SGAVTVEKSCATTGETAKTRYGIVVAANYNCDGQTVISGDVAAVEEACERLKAAGAKRAIMLQVGGAFHSPLMEPARAELAEAISKVQMYAPQCPIYQNFTAQKTVDPQMIKQNLLAQLTGPVKWTETIRNMAADASETLCVPSAEAIDFTEIGPGNTLTGLIRKIAY
;
A
#
# COMPACT_ATOMS: atom_id res chain seq x y z
N SER A 1 -0.54 18.01 6.14
CA SER A 1 -0.44 16.54 5.99
C SER A 1 0.98 16.17 5.62
N GLY A 2 1.46 15.06 6.15
CA GLY A 2 2.82 14.58 5.94
C GLY A 2 2.85 13.07 5.77
N ALA A 3 3.91 12.56 5.15
CA ALA A 3 4.21 11.14 5.06
C ALA A 3 5.68 10.87 5.37
N VAL A 4 5.97 9.71 5.91
CA VAL A 4 7.32 9.30 6.30
C VAL A 4 7.55 7.87 5.90
N THR A 5 8.72 7.59 5.34
CA THR A 5 9.20 6.22 5.17
C THR A 5 9.95 5.77 6.44
N VAL A 6 9.56 4.62 6.97
CA VAL A 6 10.19 4.00 8.13
C VAL A 6 10.80 2.66 7.72
N GLU A 7 12.07 2.46 8.04
CA GLU A 7 12.77 1.20 7.84
C GLU A 7 12.93 0.48 9.18
N LYS A 8 12.10 -0.52 9.43
CA LYS A 8 12.21 -1.42 10.60
C LYS A 8 11.65 -2.80 10.28
N SER A 9 12.27 -3.81 10.86
CA SER A 9 11.75 -5.18 10.92
C SER A 9 10.75 -5.35 12.07
N CYS A 10 9.57 -4.73 11.99
CA CYS A 10 8.50 -4.98 12.96
C CYS A 10 7.14 -4.81 12.28
N ALA A 11 6.31 -5.82 12.39
CA ALA A 11 4.93 -5.78 11.97
C ALA A 11 4.15 -4.76 12.82
N THR A 12 3.76 -3.66 12.23
CA THR A 12 2.76 -2.78 12.80
C THR A 12 1.41 -3.22 12.25
N THR A 13 0.54 -3.69 13.13
CA THR A 13 -0.88 -3.91 12.82
C THR A 13 -1.48 -2.61 12.29
N GLY A 14 -2.24 -2.70 11.19
CA GLY A 14 -2.78 -1.56 10.43
C GLY A 14 -3.84 -0.73 11.17
N GLU A 15 -3.60 -0.37 12.41
CA GLU A 15 -4.52 0.42 13.22
C GLU A 15 -4.24 1.92 13.07
N THR A 16 -5.34 2.68 12.91
CA THR A 16 -5.30 4.14 12.99
C THR A 16 -4.97 4.55 14.41
N ALA A 17 -3.80 5.12 14.62
CA ALA A 17 -3.44 5.69 15.91
C ALA A 17 -3.91 7.15 15.98
N LYS A 18 -4.77 7.46 16.96
CA LYS A 18 -5.03 8.84 17.37
C LYS A 18 -3.99 9.25 18.38
N THR A 19 -3.15 10.19 18.01
CA THR A 19 -2.20 10.83 18.93
C THR A 19 -2.82 12.12 19.48
N ARG A 20 -2.18 12.75 20.47
CA ARG A 20 -2.58 14.09 20.92
C ARG A 20 -2.45 15.17 19.84
N TYR A 21 -1.74 14.87 18.76
CA TYR A 21 -1.47 15.78 17.63
C TYR A 21 -2.28 15.44 16.38
N GLY A 22 -3.18 14.47 16.42
CA GLY A 22 -4.01 14.08 15.30
C GLY A 22 -3.91 12.61 14.90
N ILE A 23 -4.17 12.35 13.63
CA ILE A 23 -4.22 10.99 13.05
C ILE A 23 -2.89 10.65 12.40
N VAL A 24 -2.41 9.43 12.64
CA VAL A 24 -1.32 8.80 11.88
C VAL A 24 -1.67 7.34 11.60
N VAL A 25 -1.42 6.90 10.37
CA VAL A 25 -1.70 5.53 9.91
C VAL A 25 -0.51 4.95 9.15
N ALA A 26 -0.40 3.62 9.09
CA ALA A 26 0.43 2.96 8.11
C ALA A 26 -0.24 3.07 6.73
N ALA A 27 0.40 3.78 5.82
CA ALA A 27 -0.14 4.10 4.50
C ALA A 27 0.33 3.12 3.42
N ASN A 28 1.60 2.68 3.47
CA ASN A 28 2.14 1.71 2.51
C ASN A 28 2.99 0.66 3.22
N TYR A 29 2.71 -0.60 2.93
CA TYR A 29 3.55 -1.75 3.25
C TYR A 29 4.34 -2.13 2.00
N ASN A 30 5.51 -1.49 1.81
CA ASN A 30 6.25 -1.56 0.54
C ASN A 30 7.08 -2.83 0.37
N CYS A 31 7.81 -3.24 1.41
CA CYS A 31 8.57 -4.48 1.45
C CYS A 31 8.92 -4.81 2.90
N ASP A 32 9.55 -5.96 3.12
CA ASP A 32 10.01 -6.34 4.45
C ASP A 32 10.95 -5.27 5.01
N GLY A 33 10.55 -4.71 6.16
CA GLY A 33 11.29 -3.64 6.83
C GLY A 33 11.06 -2.22 6.31
N GLN A 34 10.20 -2.00 5.28
CA GLN A 34 9.90 -0.65 4.80
C GLN A 34 8.39 -0.36 4.81
N THR A 35 7.98 0.55 5.67
CA THR A 35 6.60 1.03 5.80
C THR A 35 6.57 2.55 5.64
N VAL A 36 5.55 3.07 4.96
CA VAL A 36 5.25 4.50 4.94
C VAL A 36 4.12 4.78 5.93
N ILE A 37 4.29 5.79 6.76
CA ILE A 37 3.22 6.33 7.60
C ILE A 37 2.75 7.67 7.05
N SER A 38 1.46 7.99 7.23
CA SER A 38 0.82 9.18 6.70
C SER A 38 -0.18 9.74 7.69
N GLY A 39 -0.35 11.08 7.74
CA GLY A 39 -1.27 11.70 8.68
C GLY A 39 -1.06 13.20 8.84
N ASP A 40 -1.48 13.73 9.99
CA ASP A 40 -1.18 15.09 10.39
C ASP A 40 0.31 15.26 10.65
N VAL A 41 0.89 16.39 10.22
CA VAL A 41 2.34 16.61 10.28
C VAL A 41 2.89 16.38 11.69
N ALA A 42 2.29 17.02 12.70
CA ALA A 42 2.75 16.89 14.08
C ALA A 42 2.60 15.45 14.62
N ALA A 43 1.55 14.72 14.21
CA ALA A 43 1.37 13.31 14.59
C ALA A 43 2.40 12.40 13.93
N VAL A 44 2.75 12.67 12.67
CA VAL A 44 3.78 11.94 11.94
C VAL A 44 5.17 12.22 12.53
N GLU A 45 5.48 13.46 12.91
CA GLU A 45 6.73 13.82 13.58
C GLU A 45 6.88 13.10 14.94
N GLU A 46 5.82 13.13 15.77
CA GLU A 46 5.81 12.36 17.04
C GLU A 46 6.02 10.86 16.79
N ALA A 47 5.33 10.31 15.79
CA ALA A 47 5.49 8.89 15.44
C ALA A 47 6.92 8.57 15.01
N CYS A 48 7.59 9.45 14.26
CA CYS A 48 8.99 9.30 13.87
C CYS A 48 9.92 9.21 15.07
N GLU A 49 9.75 10.09 16.05
CA GLU A 49 10.57 10.09 17.26
C GLU A 49 10.36 8.79 18.06
N ARG A 50 9.10 8.36 18.21
CA ARG A 50 8.77 7.09 18.88
C ARG A 50 9.35 5.88 18.15
N LEU A 51 9.27 5.86 16.82
CA LEU A 51 9.82 4.79 16.01
C LEU A 51 11.34 4.73 16.08
N LYS A 52 12.03 5.87 16.06
CA LYS A 52 13.48 5.96 16.28
C LYS A 52 13.86 5.43 17.67
N ALA A 53 13.17 5.88 18.73
CA ALA A 53 13.37 5.40 20.09
C ALA A 53 13.14 3.89 20.23
N ALA A 54 12.19 3.34 19.45
CA ALA A 54 11.91 1.91 19.38
C ALA A 54 12.86 1.13 18.44
N GLY A 55 13.94 1.77 17.94
CA GLY A 55 15.00 1.14 17.14
C GLY A 55 14.74 1.09 15.64
N ALA A 56 13.89 1.97 15.07
CA ALA A 56 13.83 2.14 13.64
C ALA A 56 15.16 2.69 13.12
N LYS A 57 15.74 2.05 12.10
CA LYS A 57 17.03 2.46 11.52
C LYS A 57 16.95 3.84 10.86
N ARG A 58 15.83 4.13 10.22
CA ARG A 58 15.60 5.40 9.51
C ARG A 58 14.13 5.79 9.60
N ALA A 59 13.87 7.08 9.73
CA ALA A 59 12.56 7.70 9.55
C ALA A 59 12.79 9.01 8.77
N ILE A 60 12.32 9.05 7.52
CA ILE A 60 12.61 10.15 6.59
C ILE A 60 11.29 10.77 6.17
N MET A 61 11.12 12.07 6.43
CA MET A 61 9.99 12.84 5.94
C MET A 61 9.99 12.88 4.41
N LEU A 62 8.85 12.56 3.81
CA LEU A 62 8.67 12.64 2.37
C LEU A 62 8.09 14.01 2.01
N GLN A 63 8.59 14.58 0.92
CA GLN A 63 8.11 15.84 0.33
C GLN A 63 6.85 15.55 -0.50
N VAL A 64 5.69 15.40 0.17
CA VAL A 64 4.40 15.11 -0.48
C VAL A 64 3.34 16.12 -0.07
N GLY A 65 2.43 16.43 -0.98
CA GLY A 65 1.40 17.45 -0.78
C GLY A 65 0.16 17.01 0.02
N GLY A 66 0.08 15.73 0.44
CA GLY A 66 -1.10 15.21 1.11
C GLY A 66 -0.85 13.97 1.97
N ALA A 67 -1.78 13.69 2.88
CA ALA A 67 -1.79 12.47 3.69
C ALA A 67 -2.47 11.33 2.93
N PHE A 68 -1.88 10.93 1.80
CA PHE A 68 -2.40 9.85 0.97
C PHE A 68 -2.56 8.56 1.77
N HIS A 69 -3.56 7.76 1.38
CA HIS A 69 -3.88 6.47 2.00
C HIS A 69 -4.22 6.57 3.50
N SER A 70 -4.80 7.71 3.91
CA SER A 70 -5.25 7.95 5.28
C SER A 70 -6.69 8.50 5.31
N PRO A 71 -7.38 8.45 6.46
CA PRO A 71 -8.71 9.03 6.61
C PRO A 71 -8.79 10.54 6.28
N LEU A 72 -7.67 11.25 6.28
CA LEU A 72 -7.60 12.68 5.91
C LEU A 72 -7.90 12.93 4.42
N MET A 73 -7.92 11.88 3.58
CA MET A 73 -8.31 11.95 2.18
C MET A 73 -9.84 11.81 1.96
N GLU A 74 -10.63 11.56 3.02
CA GLU A 74 -12.09 11.39 2.90
C GLU A 74 -12.81 12.55 2.16
N PRO A 75 -12.40 13.84 2.30
CA PRO A 75 -13.04 14.91 1.54
C PRO A 75 -12.98 14.77 0.02
N ALA A 76 -11.94 14.11 -0.51
CA ALA A 76 -11.79 13.87 -1.94
C ALA A 76 -12.59 12.64 -2.45
N ARG A 77 -13.16 11.85 -1.55
CA ARG A 77 -13.83 10.58 -1.88
C ARG A 77 -15.11 10.78 -2.70
N ALA A 78 -15.89 11.80 -2.39
CA ALA A 78 -17.15 12.06 -3.10
C ALA A 78 -16.91 12.39 -4.59
N GLU A 79 -15.92 13.24 -4.86
CA GLU A 79 -15.53 13.61 -6.23
C GLU A 79 -14.99 12.38 -7.01
N LEU A 80 -14.12 11.60 -6.37
CA LEU A 80 -13.61 10.35 -6.96
C LEU A 80 -14.74 9.35 -7.22
N ALA A 81 -15.69 9.21 -6.29
CA ALA A 81 -16.86 8.32 -6.44
C ALA A 81 -17.72 8.72 -7.63
N GLU A 82 -17.98 10.02 -7.78
CA GLU A 82 -18.71 10.55 -8.93
C GLU A 82 -17.98 10.25 -10.25
N ALA A 83 -16.67 10.48 -10.31
CA ALA A 83 -15.87 10.18 -11.49
C ALA A 83 -15.90 8.68 -11.85
N ILE A 84 -15.68 7.81 -10.87
CA ILE A 84 -15.69 6.34 -11.07
C ILE A 84 -17.09 5.84 -11.48
N SER A 85 -18.17 6.44 -10.97
CA SER A 85 -19.55 6.04 -11.30
C SER A 85 -19.85 6.20 -12.80
N LYS A 86 -19.25 7.20 -13.43
CA LYS A 86 -19.42 7.52 -14.86
C LYS A 86 -18.61 6.61 -15.79
N VAL A 87 -17.65 5.86 -15.24
CA VAL A 87 -16.80 4.96 -16.02
C VAL A 87 -17.47 3.60 -16.19
N GLN A 88 -17.63 3.16 -17.44
CA GLN A 88 -18.01 1.79 -17.72
C GLN A 88 -16.78 0.90 -17.56
N MET A 89 -16.85 -0.07 -16.65
CA MET A 89 -15.81 -1.08 -16.46
C MET A 89 -16.28 -2.43 -16.98
N TYR A 90 -15.37 -3.13 -17.64
CA TYR A 90 -15.56 -4.49 -18.12
C TYR A 90 -14.73 -5.45 -17.29
N ALA A 91 -15.13 -6.72 -17.26
CA ALA A 91 -14.33 -7.76 -16.64
C ALA A 91 -12.95 -7.85 -17.33
N PRO A 92 -11.85 -7.82 -16.59
CA PRO A 92 -10.52 -7.99 -17.16
C PRO A 92 -10.34 -9.41 -17.70
N GLN A 93 -9.48 -9.58 -18.72
CA GLN A 93 -9.17 -10.90 -19.30
C GLN A 93 -8.31 -11.78 -18.37
N CYS A 94 -7.59 -11.17 -17.44
CA CYS A 94 -6.83 -11.87 -16.42
C CYS A 94 -7.13 -11.27 -15.04
N PRO A 95 -6.95 -12.02 -13.95
CA PRO A 95 -7.12 -11.48 -12.61
C PRO A 95 -6.20 -10.28 -12.36
N ILE A 96 -6.74 -9.26 -11.70
CA ILE A 96 -5.96 -8.13 -11.20
C ILE A 96 -5.90 -8.17 -9.68
N TYR A 97 -4.78 -7.72 -9.14
CA TYR A 97 -4.57 -7.53 -7.72
C TYR A 97 -4.57 -6.05 -7.41
N GLN A 98 -5.44 -5.63 -6.49
CA GLN A 98 -5.50 -4.24 -6.08
C GLN A 98 -4.89 -4.09 -4.69
N ASN A 99 -4.06 -3.08 -4.53
CA ASN A 99 -3.27 -2.87 -3.31
C ASN A 99 -4.09 -2.72 -2.02
N PHE A 100 -5.36 -2.35 -2.12
CA PHE A 100 -6.24 -2.23 -0.95
C PHE A 100 -6.58 -3.59 -0.32
N THR A 101 -6.94 -4.57 -1.14
CA THR A 101 -7.29 -5.92 -0.67
C THR A 101 -6.14 -6.89 -0.70
N ALA A 102 -5.13 -6.64 -1.55
CA ALA A 102 -4.06 -7.58 -1.92
C ALA A 102 -4.57 -8.89 -2.54
N GLN A 103 -5.85 -8.94 -2.95
CA GLN A 103 -6.50 -10.15 -3.48
C GLN A 103 -6.78 -9.99 -4.98
N LYS A 104 -6.78 -11.13 -5.68
CA LYS A 104 -7.17 -11.20 -7.11
C LYS A 104 -8.68 -10.99 -7.28
N THR A 105 -9.05 -10.31 -8.35
CA THR A 105 -10.45 -10.18 -8.78
C THR A 105 -10.56 -9.98 -10.28
N VAL A 106 -11.69 -10.40 -10.85
CA VAL A 106 -12.13 -10.10 -12.22
C VAL A 106 -13.49 -9.37 -12.23
N ASP A 107 -14.07 -9.12 -11.04
CA ASP A 107 -15.35 -8.46 -10.91
C ASP A 107 -15.22 -6.92 -11.06
N PRO A 108 -15.85 -6.30 -12.09
CA PRO A 108 -15.78 -4.86 -12.29
C PRO A 108 -16.35 -4.04 -11.11
N GLN A 109 -17.34 -4.58 -10.40
CA GLN A 109 -17.93 -3.87 -9.26
C GLN A 109 -16.98 -3.87 -8.06
N MET A 110 -16.35 -5.01 -7.81
CA MET A 110 -15.30 -5.11 -6.78
C MET A 110 -14.13 -4.19 -7.09
N ILE A 111 -13.72 -4.12 -8.38
CA ILE A 111 -12.65 -3.23 -8.83
C ILE A 111 -12.98 -1.77 -8.49
N LYS A 112 -14.21 -1.31 -8.81
CA LYS A 112 -14.66 0.05 -8.49
C LYS A 112 -14.66 0.34 -6.98
N GLN A 113 -15.18 -0.59 -6.19
CA GLN A 113 -15.22 -0.46 -4.73
C GLN A 113 -13.81 -0.35 -4.14
N ASN A 114 -12.88 -1.19 -4.60
CA ASN A 114 -11.50 -1.18 -4.14
C ASN A 114 -10.76 0.10 -4.54
N LEU A 115 -11.03 0.67 -5.73
CA LEU A 115 -10.47 1.96 -6.14
C LEU A 115 -10.90 3.09 -5.20
N LEU A 116 -12.17 3.12 -4.80
CA LEU A 116 -12.67 4.09 -3.82
C LEU A 116 -12.07 3.88 -2.43
N ALA A 117 -11.98 2.64 -1.99
CA ALA A 117 -11.44 2.29 -0.69
C ALA A 117 -9.93 2.58 -0.59
N GLN A 118 -9.20 2.46 -1.71
CA GLN A 118 -7.75 2.73 -1.77
C GLN A 118 -7.41 4.19 -1.43
N LEU A 119 -8.32 5.13 -1.67
CA LEU A 119 -8.07 6.55 -1.39
C LEU A 119 -7.73 6.81 0.09
N THR A 120 -8.42 6.12 0.99
CA THR A 120 -8.27 6.27 2.44
C THR A 120 -7.64 5.07 3.12
N GLY A 121 -7.43 3.97 2.37
CA GLY A 121 -6.90 2.72 2.86
C GLY A 121 -5.45 2.44 2.44
N PRO A 122 -4.76 1.56 3.15
CA PRO A 122 -3.33 1.30 2.93
C PRO A 122 -3.04 0.61 1.61
N VAL A 123 -1.84 0.85 1.08
CA VAL A 123 -1.24 0.10 -0.02
C VAL A 123 -0.56 -1.14 0.56
N LYS A 124 -1.09 -2.32 0.31
CA LYS A 124 -0.60 -3.61 0.80
C LYS A 124 0.33 -4.29 -0.21
N TRP A 125 1.36 -3.57 -0.69
CA TRP A 125 2.23 -4.05 -1.77
C TRP A 125 2.91 -5.38 -1.44
N THR A 126 3.48 -5.52 -0.24
CA THR A 126 4.15 -6.75 0.19
C THR A 126 3.20 -7.96 0.14
N GLU A 127 1.98 -7.80 0.67
CA GLU A 127 0.96 -8.85 0.68
C GLU A 127 0.49 -9.16 -0.74
N THR A 128 0.34 -8.14 -1.59
CA THR A 128 -0.03 -8.28 -3.00
C THR A 128 0.96 -9.17 -3.75
N ILE A 129 2.26 -8.90 -3.61
CA ILE A 129 3.30 -9.70 -4.28
C ILE A 129 3.33 -11.13 -3.77
N ARG A 130 3.20 -11.34 -2.45
CA ARG A 130 3.13 -12.68 -1.87
C ARG A 130 1.94 -13.48 -2.37
N ASN A 131 0.76 -12.86 -2.44
CA ASN A 131 -0.44 -13.51 -2.95
C ASN A 131 -0.34 -13.83 -4.45
N MET A 132 0.22 -12.89 -5.25
CA MET A 132 0.49 -13.15 -6.67
C MET A 132 1.44 -14.33 -6.87
N ALA A 133 2.50 -14.40 -6.09
CA ALA A 133 3.47 -15.49 -6.16
C ALA A 133 2.86 -16.83 -5.73
N ALA A 134 2.09 -16.85 -4.64
CA ALA A 134 1.40 -18.05 -4.16
C ALA A 134 0.41 -18.57 -5.19
N ASP A 135 -0.45 -17.70 -5.74
CA ASP A 135 -1.45 -18.05 -6.75
C ASP A 135 -0.80 -18.55 -8.06
N ALA A 136 0.33 -17.94 -8.49
CA ALA A 136 1.06 -18.37 -9.66
C ALA A 136 1.71 -19.75 -9.45
N SER A 137 2.29 -19.98 -8.27
CA SER A 137 2.88 -21.30 -7.92
C SER A 137 1.83 -22.41 -7.94
N GLU A 138 0.65 -22.15 -7.38
CA GLU A 138 -0.48 -23.09 -7.39
C GLU A 138 -0.96 -23.39 -8.81
N THR A 139 -1.14 -22.33 -9.63
CA THR A 139 -1.66 -22.46 -11.00
C THR A 139 -0.67 -23.16 -11.93
N LEU A 140 0.62 -22.86 -11.81
CA LEU A 140 1.67 -23.40 -12.68
C LEU A 140 2.24 -24.73 -12.16
N CYS A 141 1.83 -25.19 -10.97
CA CYS A 141 2.38 -26.36 -10.29
C CYS A 141 3.91 -26.32 -10.18
N VAL A 142 4.49 -25.11 -10.03
CA VAL A 142 5.94 -24.96 -9.88
C VAL A 142 6.34 -24.99 -8.41
N PRO A 143 7.38 -25.75 -8.05
CA PRO A 143 7.74 -25.99 -6.65
C PRO A 143 8.42 -24.81 -5.95
N SER A 144 8.78 -23.75 -6.67
CA SER A 144 9.46 -22.60 -6.10
C SER A 144 9.06 -21.28 -6.76
N ALA A 145 9.12 -20.21 -5.99
CA ALA A 145 8.94 -18.83 -6.44
C ALA A 145 9.99 -18.38 -7.49
N GLU A 146 11.09 -19.09 -7.64
CA GLU A 146 12.16 -18.80 -8.61
C GLU A 146 11.70 -18.91 -10.08
N ALA A 147 10.56 -19.57 -10.33
CA ALA A 147 9.98 -19.70 -11.67
C ALA A 147 8.98 -18.58 -12.02
N ILE A 148 8.82 -17.57 -11.16
CA ILE A 148 7.84 -16.50 -11.36
C ILE A 148 8.57 -15.20 -11.73
N ASP A 149 8.27 -14.68 -12.92
CA ASP A 149 8.81 -13.42 -13.40
C ASP A 149 7.82 -12.27 -13.17
N PHE A 150 8.31 -11.20 -12.55
CA PHE A 150 7.59 -9.94 -12.41
C PHE A 150 8.15 -8.90 -13.37
N THR A 151 7.28 -8.31 -14.20
CA THR A 151 7.65 -7.22 -15.11
C THR A 151 7.03 -5.91 -14.66
N GLU A 152 7.86 -4.91 -14.33
CA GLU A 152 7.40 -3.55 -14.05
C GLU A 152 7.11 -2.82 -15.37
N ILE A 153 5.87 -2.34 -15.54
CA ILE A 153 5.44 -1.57 -16.70
C ILE A 153 5.28 -0.12 -16.28
N GLY A 154 6.17 0.75 -16.76
CA GLY A 154 6.19 2.17 -16.43
C GLY A 154 7.60 2.75 -16.40
N PRO A 155 7.76 4.05 -16.12
CA PRO A 155 9.06 4.68 -16.00
C PRO A 155 9.75 4.27 -14.68
N GLY A 156 11.03 3.95 -14.77
CA GLY A 156 11.87 3.61 -13.60
C GLY A 156 11.84 2.13 -13.23
N ASN A 157 12.30 1.83 -12.01
CA ASN A 157 12.47 0.46 -11.50
C ASN A 157 12.19 0.36 -9.99
N THR A 158 11.30 1.21 -9.49
CA THR A 158 10.99 1.29 -8.06
C THR A 158 10.33 0.01 -7.55
N LEU A 159 9.33 -0.50 -8.28
CA LEU A 159 8.61 -1.71 -7.90
C LEU A 159 9.51 -2.94 -8.00
N THR A 160 10.32 -3.04 -9.05
CA THR A 160 11.36 -4.08 -9.18
C THR A 160 12.31 -4.07 -7.97
N GLY A 161 12.73 -2.89 -7.52
CA GLY A 161 13.57 -2.74 -6.34
C GLY A 161 12.89 -3.15 -5.03
N LEU A 162 11.57 -2.99 -4.92
CA LEU A 162 10.78 -3.44 -3.78
C LEU A 162 10.59 -4.96 -3.78
N ILE A 163 10.23 -5.54 -4.93
CA ILE A 163 10.02 -7.00 -5.08
C ILE A 163 11.24 -7.79 -4.64
N ARG A 164 12.45 -7.35 -5.03
CA ARG A 164 13.72 -8.00 -4.60
C ARG A 164 13.93 -8.06 -3.09
N LYS A 165 13.19 -7.28 -2.31
CA LYS A 165 13.27 -7.23 -0.84
C LYS A 165 12.11 -7.97 -0.17
N ILE A 166 11.18 -8.52 -0.94
CA ILE A 166 10.04 -9.28 -0.43
C ILE A 166 10.39 -10.76 -0.52
N ALA A 167 10.33 -11.45 0.62
CA ALA A 167 10.40 -12.91 0.64
C ALA A 167 9.01 -13.49 0.25
N TYR A 168 8.95 -14.27 -0.82
CA TYR A 168 7.73 -14.91 -1.33
C TYR A 168 8.01 -16.33 -1.85
#